data_6cc863b751a993c282c4c2e8c6a81492
#
_entry.id   6cc863b751a993c282c4c2e8c6a81492
#
_cell.length_a   1.000
_cell.length_b   1.000
_cell.length_c   1.000
_cell.angle_alpha   90.00
_cell.angle_beta   90.00
_cell.angle_gamma   90.00
#
_symmetry.space_group_name_H-M   'P 1'
#
loop_
_entity.id
_entity.type
_entity.pdbx_description
1 polymer ?
#
loop_
_entity_poly.entity_id
_entity_poly.type
_entity_poly.pdbx_seq_one_letter_code
_entity_poly.pdbx_strand_id
1 'polypeptide(L)'
;MRAIVFAYHEMGCVGIEALLAHGYEIVAVVTHADAENENVWFRSVAELAARKGLPVLAPEDVNHPLWLARIRELKPDVLFSFYYRKLLSADVLAIPTVGAFNLHGSLLPSYRGCAPANWVIVNGETETGVTLHHMTRKPDAGDIVGQHRVVIAPTDDAAALNRKLAAAARPLLDELLPQILHRTAPRTPQDESKATYFGRRQPKDGEIDWQKPAAEIANLVRAVTKPYPGAFTHARSSKVFVWSAEALPLSADAKPGTIVNASPLEVACGLGTLRIHFAQQQGGVYCTGSQLATEMNLVNGLHFAGDPSRRAKRTRKTRVLILGVNGFIGNFLSERLLAAGNFEVHGMDLNDSAIRRLESHPDFHFVEGDMQIHHEWLEYHIKKCDVIVPLVAIATPIEYTRNPLRVFELDFEENLRVVRYCVKYGKRVIFPSTSEVYGMCDDAEFDEDKSRLILGPINKQRWIYSASRSEEH
;
A
#
# COMPACT_ATOMS: atom_id res chain seq x y z
N MET A 1 28.17 8.11 15.59
CA MET A 1 26.92 8.73 15.06
C MET A 1 25.73 8.04 15.71
N ARG A 2 24.82 8.82 16.33
CA ARG A 2 23.65 8.32 17.05
C ARG A 2 22.52 8.02 16.07
N ALA A 3 22.03 6.78 16.05
CA ALA A 3 21.01 6.33 15.12
C ALA A 3 19.74 5.89 15.83
N ILE A 4 18.57 6.25 15.31
CA ILE A 4 17.31 5.58 15.59
C ILE A 4 16.97 4.71 14.39
N VAL A 5 16.55 3.47 14.64
CA VAL A 5 16.28 2.48 13.59
C VAL A 5 14.83 2.07 13.65
N PHE A 6 14.08 2.40 12.61
CA PHE A 6 12.73 1.92 12.36
C PHE A 6 12.84 0.61 11.59
N ALA A 7 12.49 -0.52 12.19
CA ALA A 7 12.83 -1.80 11.61
C ALA A 7 11.74 -2.86 11.82
N TYR A 8 11.57 -3.69 10.82
CA TYR A 8 10.74 -4.88 10.89
C TYR A 8 11.27 -5.96 9.93
N HIS A 9 10.88 -7.22 10.14
CA HIS A 9 11.24 -8.32 9.24
C HIS A 9 12.75 -8.63 9.24
N GLU A 10 13.16 -9.62 8.42
CA GLU A 10 14.56 -10.00 8.21
C GLU A 10 15.45 -8.82 7.80
N MET A 11 14.93 -7.96 6.93
CA MET A 11 15.63 -6.76 6.47
C MET A 11 15.99 -5.81 7.63
N GLY A 12 15.09 -5.70 8.62
CA GLY A 12 15.35 -4.94 9.84
C GLY A 12 16.49 -5.52 10.65
N CYS A 13 16.56 -6.84 10.78
CA CYS A 13 17.66 -7.53 11.48
C CYS A 13 19.00 -7.29 10.78
N VAL A 14 19.05 -7.45 9.46
CA VAL A 14 20.25 -7.19 8.64
C VAL A 14 20.71 -5.73 8.81
N GLY A 15 19.80 -4.77 8.76
CA GLY A 15 20.10 -3.35 8.93
C GLY A 15 20.70 -3.02 10.31
N ILE A 16 20.11 -3.55 11.39
CA ILE A 16 20.64 -3.38 12.78
C ILE A 16 22.04 -3.98 12.90
N GLU A 17 22.23 -5.21 12.40
CA GLU A 17 23.53 -5.88 12.46
C GLU A 17 24.60 -5.13 11.66
N ALA A 18 24.25 -4.56 10.49
CA ALA A 18 25.15 -3.74 9.69
C ALA A 18 25.53 -2.43 10.40
N LEU A 19 24.57 -1.72 10.98
CA LEU A 19 24.81 -0.48 11.72
C LEU A 19 25.74 -0.70 12.90
N LEU A 20 25.52 -1.75 13.69
CA LEU A 20 26.40 -2.11 14.83
C LEU A 20 27.81 -2.44 14.35
N ALA A 21 27.96 -3.18 13.24
CA ALA A 21 29.27 -3.54 12.68
C ALA A 21 30.07 -2.31 12.21
N HIS A 22 29.40 -1.25 11.79
CA HIS A 22 30.01 0.00 11.35
C HIS A 22 30.10 1.08 12.44
N GLY A 23 29.89 0.72 13.71
CA GLY A 23 30.13 1.60 14.85
C GLY A 23 29.09 2.68 15.08
N TYR A 24 27.86 2.50 14.56
CA TYR A 24 26.74 3.37 14.91
C TYR A 24 26.27 3.09 16.34
N GLU A 25 25.98 4.14 17.09
CA GLU A 25 25.33 4.07 18.39
C GLU A 25 23.81 4.02 18.17
N ILE A 26 23.23 2.83 18.24
CA ILE A 26 21.77 2.69 18.11
C ILE A 26 21.12 3.07 19.45
N VAL A 27 20.52 4.25 19.51
CA VAL A 27 19.90 4.79 20.73
C VAL A 27 18.46 4.33 20.95
N ALA A 28 17.79 3.87 19.90
CA ALA A 28 16.50 3.19 19.97
C ALA A 28 16.24 2.38 18.69
N VAL A 29 15.55 1.26 18.86
CA VAL A 29 14.93 0.49 17.78
C VAL A 29 13.43 0.65 17.89
N VAL A 30 12.80 1.17 16.84
CA VAL A 30 11.36 1.32 16.74
C VAL A 30 10.81 0.22 15.85
N THR A 31 9.90 -0.61 16.37
CA THR A 31 9.36 -1.75 15.65
C THR A 31 7.85 -1.86 15.85
N HIS A 32 7.25 -2.91 15.35
CA HIS A 32 5.83 -3.22 15.51
C HIS A 32 5.65 -4.39 16.48
N ALA A 33 4.55 -4.39 17.22
CA ALA A 33 4.04 -5.61 17.81
C ALA A 33 3.44 -6.48 16.68
N ASP A 34 3.76 -7.78 16.70
CA ASP A 34 3.14 -8.72 15.77
C ASP A 34 1.65 -8.83 16.05
N ALA A 35 0.82 -8.87 14.99
CA ALA A 35 -0.61 -9.09 15.15
C ALA A 35 -0.88 -10.55 15.56
N GLU A 36 -1.93 -10.80 16.35
CA GLU A 36 -2.28 -12.14 16.87
C GLU A 36 -2.39 -13.23 15.78
N ASN A 37 -2.78 -12.84 14.56
CA ASN A 37 -2.93 -13.74 13.41
C ASN A 37 -1.85 -13.54 12.35
N GLU A 38 -0.75 -12.86 12.67
CA GLU A 38 0.33 -12.65 11.72
C GLU A 38 1.17 -13.92 11.57
N ASN A 39 1.37 -14.35 10.33
CA ASN A 39 2.29 -15.46 10.05
C ASN A 39 3.73 -14.94 10.06
N VAL A 40 4.40 -15.05 11.20
CA VAL A 40 5.80 -14.62 11.38
C VAL A 40 6.71 -15.76 10.92
N TRP A 41 7.40 -15.56 9.79
CA TRP A 41 8.31 -16.53 9.17
C TRP A 41 9.75 -16.00 9.03
N PHE A 42 10.03 -14.87 9.64
CA PHE A 42 11.29 -14.12 9.60
C PHE A 42 11.78 -13.85 11.02
N ARG A 43 13.05 -13.43 11.14
CA ARG A 43 13.63 -13.10 12.45
C ARG A 43 12.94 -11.88 13.08
N SER A 44 12.70 -11.96 14.39
CA SER A 44 12.14 -10.85 15.16
C SER A 44 13.20 -9.76 15.42
N VAL A 45 12.85 -8.55 15.00
CA VAL A 45 13.67 -7.35 15.30
C VAL A 45 13.70 -7.06 16.80
N ALA A 46 12.57 -7.23 17.49
CA ALA A 46 12.48 -6.99 18.93
C ALA A 46 13.36 -7.95 19.72
N GLU A 47 13.37 -9.23 19.36
CA GLU A 47 14.27 -10.23 19.99
C GLU A 47 15.74 -9.97 19.70
N LEU A 48 16.09 -9.60 18.46
CA LEU A 48 17.46 -9.25 18.10
C LEU A 48 17.93 -8.03 18.91
N ALA A 49 17.13 -6.98 18.96
CA ALA A 49 17.43 -5.77 19.71
C ALA A 49 17.61 -6.05 21.21
N ALA A 50 16.71 -6.85 21.80
CA ALA A 50 16.81 -7.26 23.20
C ALA A 50 18.11 -8.03 23.48
N ARG A 51 18.47 -9.00 22.62
CA ARG A 51 19.75 -9.76 22.74
C ARG A 51 21.00 -8.86 22.62
N LYS A 52 20.89 -7.75 21.89
CA LYS A 52 21.97 -6.77 21.75
C LYS A 52 21.93 -5.67 22.81
N GLY A 53 21.01 -5.72 23.77
CA GLY A 53 20.84 -4.72 24.82
C GLY A 53 20.38 -3.35 24.30
N LEU A 54 19.71 -3.31 23.16
CA LEU A 54 19.22 -2.08 22.53
C LEU A 54 17.82 -1.74 23.06
N PRO A 55 17.51 -0.44 23.32
CA PRO A 55 16.17 -0.02 23.68
C PRO A 55 15.17 -0.29 22.55
N VAL A 56 14.05 -0.95 22.86
CA VAL A 56 12.97 -1.27 21.90
C VAL A 56 11.74 -0.43 22.21
N LEU A 57 11.18 0.19 21.20
CA LEU A 57 9.96 0.99 21.26
C LEU A 57 8.99 0.45 20.22
N ALA A 58 7.70 0.31 20.59
CA ALA A 58 6.66 -0.15 19.70
C ALA A 58 5.42 0.80 19.76
N PRO A 59 5.56 2.03 19.22
CA PRO A 59 4.46 2.99 19.23
C PRO A 59 3.30 2.55 18.36
N GLU A 60 2.07 2.77 18.83
CA GLU A 60 0.89 2.61 17.98
C GLU A 60 0.88 3.66 16.87
N ASP A 61 1.20 4.90 17.16
CA ASP A 61 1.44 5.97 16.18
C ASP A 61 2.74 6.71 16.52
N VAL A 62 3.75 6.51 15.71
CA VAL A 62 5.08 7.16 15.87
C VAL A 62 5.03 8.67 15.60
N ASN A 63 4.03 9.14 14.86
CA ASN A 63 3.87 10.55 14.51
C ASN A 63 3.12 11.35 15.59
N HIS A 64 2.62 10.68 16.62
CA HIS A 64 1.98 11.34 17.76
C HIS A 64 2.94 12.30 18.48
N PRO A 65 2.52 13.51 18.92
CA PRO A 65 3.39 14.50 19.54
C PRO A 65 4.28 14.01 20.69
N LEU A 66 3.78 13.08 21.51
CA LEU A 66 4.57 12.48 22.59
C LEU A 66 5.77 11.68 22.06
N TRP A 67 5.58 10.93 20.97
CA TRP A 67 6.68 10.18 20.36
C TRP A 67 7.67 11.09 19.63
N LEU A 68 7.18 12.16 18.98
CA LEU A 68 8.03 13.21 18.40
C LEU A 68 8.93 13.84 19.46
N ALA A 69 8.37 14.18 20.64
CA ALA A 69 9.14 14.71 21.76
C ALA A 69 10.21 13.68 22.23
N ARG A 70 9.82 12.41 22.37
CA ARG A 70 10.73 11.33 22.78
C ARG A 70 11.88 11.11 21.79
N ILE A 71 11.57 11.13 20.49
CA ILE A 71 12.59 11.00 19.43
C ILE A 71 13.58 12.19 19.50
N ARG A 72 13.09 13.43 19.71
CA ARG A 72 13.94 14.63 19.88
C ARG A 72 14.85 14.53 21.10
N GLU A 73 14.35 14.03 22.23
CA GLU A 73 15.15 13.80 23.44
C GLU A 73 16.32 12.86 23.22
N LEU A 74 16.15 11.85 22.36
CA LEU A 74 17.20 10.90 22.02
C LEU A 74 18.31 11.53 21.16
N LYS A 75 18.12 12.73 20.60
CA LYS A 75 19.08 13.48 19.79
C LYS A 75 19.77 12.62 18.73
N PRO A 76 19.02 12.03 17.81
CA PRO A 76 19.60 11.22 16.74
C PRO A 76 20.34 12.11 15.73
N ASP A 77 21.50 11.65 15.27
CA ASP A 77 22.16 12.24 14.11
C ASP A 77 21.51 11.76 12.81
N VAL A 78 21.03 10.50 12.81
CA VAL A 78 20.48 9.84 11.62
C VAL A 78 19.31 8.93 11.98
N LEU A 79 18.36 8.82 11.05
CA LEU A 79 17.29 7.82 11.10
C LEU A 79 17.49 6.81 9.97
N PHE A 80 17.28 5.53 10.27
CA PHE A 80 17.21 4.47 9.27
C PHE A 80 15.86 3.77 9.33
N SER A 81 15.29 3.47 8.17
CA SER A 81 14.08 2.67 8.01
C SER A 81 14.41 1.40 7.23
N PHE A 82 14.10 0.23 7.80
CA PHE A 82 14.31 -1.09 7.20
C PHE A 82 13.00 -1.87 7.28
N TYR A 83 12.17 -1.81 6.25
CA TYR A 83 10.87 -2.47 6.17
C TYR A 83 9.89 -2.08 7.29
N TYR A 84 10.03 -0.87 7.85
CA TYR A 84 9.05 -0.33 8.77
C TYR A 84 7.73 -0.05 8.04
N ARG A 85 6.60 -0.47 8.63
CA ARG A 85 5.31 -0.52 7.93
C ARG A 85 4.50 0.77 7.96
N LYS A 86 4.90 1.75 8.78
CA LYS A 86 4.19 3.03 8.93
C LYS A 86 4.99 4.16 8.31
N LEU A 87 4.27 5.15 7.79
CA LEU A 87 4.89 6.36 7.26
C LEU A 87 5.41 7.24 8.39
N LEU A 88 6.59 7.82 8.19
CA LEU A 88 7.16 8.83 9.08
C LEU A 88 6.76 10.22 8.56
N SER A 89 6.19 11.04 9.46
CA SER A 89 5.81 12.42 9.12
C SER A 89 7.02 13.29 8.81
N ALA A 90 6.79 14.40 8.13
CA ALA A 90 7.84 15.40 7.88
C ALA A 90 8.52 15.87 9.17
N ASP A 91 7.77 15.97 10.27
CA ASP A 91 8.29 16.37 11.58
C ASP A 91 9.26 15.34 12.17
N VAL A 92 9.00 14.03 11.97
CA VAL A 92 9.94 12.96 12.35
C VAL A 92 11.18 13.04 11.47
N LEU A 93 11.01 13.18 10.15
CA LEU A 93 12.12 13.22 9.19
C LEU A 93 13.03 14.45 9.35
N ALA A 94 12.53 15.52 9.94
CA ALA A 94 13.28 16.76 10.21
C ALA A 94 14.12 16.71 11.51
N ILE A 95 13.96 15.68 12.35
CA ILE A 95 14.67 15.62 13.65
C ILE A 95 16.20 15.35 13.48
N PRO A 96 16.63 14.38 12.64
CA PRO A 96 18.04 14.03 12.55
C PRO A 96 18.86 15.12 11.85
N THR A 97 20.11 15.32 12.31
CA THR A 97 21.00 16.37 11.78
C THR A 97 21.71 15.99 10.48
N VAL A 98 21.81 14.69 10.18
CA VAL A 98 22.47 14.15 8.97
C VAL A 98 21.43 13.79 7.92
N GLY A 99 20.31 13.20 8.33
CA GLY A 99 19.23 12.81 7.45
C GLY A 99 18.52 11.54 7.87
N ALA A 100 17.52 11.18 7.09
CA ALA A 100 16.76 9.94 7.24
C ALA A 100 16.91 9.11 5.96
N PHE A 101 17.12 7.80 6.11
CA PHE A 101 17.39 6.87 5.03
C PHE A 101 16.45 5.68 5.10
N ASN A 102 15.97 5.20 3.95
CA ASN A 102 15.17 3.98 3.86
C ASN A 102 15.83 2.97 2.92
N LEU A 103 15.82 1.70 3.32
CA LEU A 103 16.22 0.59 2.47
C LEU A 103 14.97 -0.04 1.86
N HIS A 104 14.78 0.20 0.57
CA HIS A 104 13.63 -0.27 -0.18
C HIS A 104 13.97 -1.54 -0.98
N GLY A 105 13.02 -2.48 -1.07
CA GLY A 105 13.21 -3.80 -1.69
C GLY A 105 12.97 -3.84 -3.20
N SER A 106 13.34 -2.77 -3.92
CA SER A 106 13.33 -2.73 -5.39
C SER A 106 14.46 -1.86 -5.92
N LEU A 107 14.65 -1.85 -7.24
CA LEU A 107 15.50 -0.87 -7.95
C LEU A 107 14.70 0.38 -8.22
N LEU A 108 14.74 1.36 -7.28
CA LEU A 108 14.08 2.65 -7.47
C LEU A 108 14.63 3.36 -8.74
N PRO A 109 13.79 4.11 -9.46
CA PRO A 109 12.43 4.55 -9.14
C PRO A 109 11.31 3.54 -9.43
N SER A 110 11.63 2.35 -9.91
CA SER A 110 10.62 1.31 -10.16
C SER A 110 10.18 0.64 -8.88
N TYR A 111 8.88 0.27 -8.82
CA TYR A 111 8.28 -0.46 -7.69
C TYR A 111 8.36 0.28 -6.35
N ARG A 112 8.10 1.60 -6.33
CA ARG A 112 7.82 2.35 -5.11
C ARG A 112 6.58 1.81 -4.41
N GLY A 113 6.49 1.94 -3.09
CA GLY A 113 5.32 1.57 -2.28
C GLY A 113 5.44 0.22 -1.59
N CYS A 114 4.35 -0.54 -1.53
CA CYS A 114 4.26 -1.71 -0.67
C CYS A 114 4.56 -3.03 -1.39
N ALA A 115 5.17 -3.98 -0.66
CA ALA A 115 5.38 -5.37 -1.08
C ALA A 115 6.08 -5.51 -2.46
N PRO A 116 7.18 -4.79 -2.75
CA PRO A 116 7.83 -4.81 -4.06
C PRO A 116 8.26 -6.22 -4.48
N ALA A 117 8.74 -7.07 -3.56
CA ALA A 117 9.13 -8.43 -3.86
C ALA A 117 7.99 -9.29 -4.45
N ASN A 118 6.74 -9.08 -4.01
CA ASN A 118 5.61 -9.77 -4.59
C ASN A 118 5.24 -9.20 -5.97
N TRP A 119 5.26 -7.88 -6.11
CA TRP A 119 4.87 -7.21 -7.36
C TRP A 119 5.82 -7.48 -8.52
N VAL A 120 7.14 -7.51 -8.29
CA VAL A 120 8.12 -7.85 -9.35
C VAL A 120 7.89 -9.26 -9.88
N ILE A 121 7.54 -10.22 -9.01
CA ILE A 121 7.22 -11.58 -9.42
C ILE A 121 5.90 -11.64 -10.19
N VAL A 122 4.83 -10.99 -9.69
CA VAL A 122 3.53 -10.91 -10.39
C VAL A 122 3.70 -10.37 -11.80
N ASN A 123 4.53 -9.34 -11.95
CA ASN A 123 4.77 -8.68 -13.24
C ASN A 123 5.77 -9.43 -14.13
N GLY A 124 6.34 -10.55 -13.66
CA GLY A 124 7.24 -11.40 -14.45
C GLY A 124 8.62 -10.79 -14.66
N GLU A 125 9.06 -9.90 -13.78
CA GLU A 125 10.41 -9.36 -13.84
C GLU A 125 11.47 -10.45 -13.64
N THR A 126 12.60 -10.27 -14.30
CA THR A 126 13.76 -11.17 -14.19
C THR A 126 14.86 -10.61 -13.30
N GLU A 127 14.75 -9.35 -12.92
CA GLU A 127 15.70 -8.63 -12.08
C GLU A 127 14.95 -7.68 -11.14
N THR A 128 15.48 -7.48 -9.95
CA THR A 128 15.09 -6.45 -8.99
C THR A 128 16.31 -6.06 -8.16
N GLY A 129 16.15 -5.56 -6.96
CA GLY A 129 17.27 -5.24 -6.09
C GLY A 129 16.86 -4.59 -4.77
N VAL A 130 17.83 -4.00 -4.12
CA VAL A 130 17.65 -3.16 -2.94
C VAL A 130 18.21 -1.77 -3.21
N THR A 131 17.53 -0.76 -2.71
CA THR A 131 17.93 0.66 -2.85
C THR A 131 17.99 1.30 -1.47
N LEU A 132 19.14 1.84 -1.09
CA LEU A 132 19.23 2.79 0.02
C LEU A 132 19.01 4.19 -0.56
N HIS A 133 18.04 4.93 0.00
CA HIS A 133 17.70 6.27 -0.48
C HIS A 133 17.39 7.22 0.69
N HIS A 134 17.46 8.52 0.43
CA HIS A 134 17.01 9.53 1.37
C HIS A 134 15.48 9.46 1.54
N MET A 135 15.00 9.60 2.77
CA MET A 135 13.56 9.73 3.01
C MET A 135 13.12 11.16 2.80
N THR A 136 11.98 11.31 2.14
CA THR A 136 11.29 12.57 1.92
C THR A 136 9.82 12.41 2.30
N ARG A 137 9.05 13.49 2.24
CA ARG A 137 7.60 13.45 2.48
C ARG A 137 6.90 12.50 1.49
N LYS A 138 7.35 12.46 0.22
CA LYS A 138 6.84 11.51 -0.79
C LYS A 138 7.54 10.16 -0.57
N PRO A 139 6.83 9.07 -0.25
CA PRO A 139 7.42 7.76 -0.03
C PRO A 139 8.27 7.31 -1.22
N ASP A 140 9.41 6.70 -0.91
CA ASP A 140 10.36 6.09 -1.85
C ASP A 140 10.84 6.98 -3.00
N ALA A 141 10.59 8.31 -2.95
CA ALA A 141 10.91 9.26 -4.01
C ALA A 141 12.19 10.09 -3.75
N GLY A 142 12.83 9.93 -2.60
CA GLY A 142 14.06 10.67 -2.28
C GLY A 142 15.26 10.16 -3.05
N ASP A 143 16.33 10.98 -3.07
CA ASP A 143 17.54 10.71 -3.82
C ASP A 143 18.19 9.38 -3.43
N ILE A 144 18.67 8.63 -4.43
CA ILE A 144 19.33 7.35 -4.25
C ILE A 144 20.73 7.57 -3.68
N VAL A 145 21.06 6.80 -2.63
CA VAL A 145 22.42 6.68 -2.09
C VAL A 145 23.18 5.56 -2.79
N GLY A 146 22.54 4.41 -2.99
CA GLY A 146 23.09 3.31 -3.75
C GLY A 146 22.10 2.17 -3.94
N GLN A 147 22.44 1.26 -4.84
CA GLN A 147 21.59 0.14 -5.24
C GLN A 147 22.40 -1.14 -5.41
N HIS A 148 21.80 -2.27 -5.10
CA HIS A 148 22.36 -3.59 -5.41
C HIS A 148 21.35 -4.45 -6.15
N ARG A 149 21.74 -4.98 -7.32
CA ARG A 149 20.87 -5.78 -8.20
C ARG A 149 20.75 -7.23 -7.71
N VAL A 150 19.57 -7.80 -7.94
CA VAL A 150 19.25 -9.20 -7.58
C VAL A 150 18.51 -9.85 -8.74
N VAL A 151 19.04 -10.97 -9.23
CA VAL A 151 18.38 -11.77 -10.27
C VAL A 151 17.23 -12.57 -9.68
N ILE A 152 16.09 -12.53 -10.35
CA ILE A 152 14.89 -13.31 -10.03
C ILE A 152 14.93 -14.58 -10.91
N ALA A 153 15.18 -15.73 -10.29
CA ALA A 153 15.12 -16.99 -10.99
C ALA A 153 13.66 -17.38 -11.33
N PRO A 154 13.42 -18.12 -12.42
CA PRO A 154 12.07 -18.60 -12.76
C PRO A 154 11.38 -19.39 -11.64
N THR A 155 12.17 -20.03 -10.79
CA THR A 155 11.70 -20.83 -9.65
C THR A 155 11.57 -20.06 -8.34
N ASP A 156 11.98 -18.78 -8.30
CA ASP A 156 11.88 -18.00 -7.09
C ASP A 156 10.41 -17.69 -6.75
N ASP A 157 10.02 -18.03 -5.55
CA ASP A 157 8.83 -17.50 -4.90
C ASP A 157 9.15 -16.21 -4.13
N ALA A 158 8.14 -15.56 -3.59
CA ALA A 158 8.35 -14.31 -2.87
C ALA A 158 9.18 -14.48 -1.58
N ALA A 159 9.14 -15.63 -0.93
CA ALA A 159 9.97 -15.90 0.25
C ALA A 159 11.45 -16.09 -0.14
N ALA A 160 11.72 -16.82 -1.22
CA ALA A 160 13.07 -16.98 -1.77
C ALA A 160 13.65 -15.60 -2.19
N LEU A 161 12.85 -14.81 -2.90
CA LEU A 161 13.27 -13.48 -3.32
C LEU A 161 13.54 -12.55 -2.12
N ASN A 162 12.70 -12.57 -1.09
CA ASN A 162 12.95 -11.78 0.13
C ASN A 162 14.27 -12.19 0.82
N ARG A 163 14.61 -13.47 0.85
CA ARG A 163 15.92 -13.92 1.37
C ARG A 163 17.07 -13.38 0.51
N LYS A 164 16.94 -13.41 -0.81
CA LYS A 164 17.95 -12.84 -1.73
C LYS A 164 18.11 -11.33 -1.54
N LEU A 165 17.00 -10.58 -1.39
CA LEU A 165 17.01 -9.15 -1.11
C LEU A 165 17.68 -8.84 0.23
N ALA A 166 17.38 -9.60 1.29
CA ALA A 166 18.03 -9.46 2.58
C ALA A 166 19.54 -9.76 2.51
N ALA A 167 19.94 -10.77 1.75
CA ALA A 167 21.36 -11.08 1.53
C ALA A 167 22.06 -9.97 0.72
N ALA A 168 21.40 -9.37 -0.26
CA ALA A 168 21.93 -8.26 -1.07
C ALA A 168 22.00 -6.93 -0.29
N ALA A 169 21.17 -6.76 0.74
CA ALA A 169 21.18 -5.58 1.60
C ALA A 169 22.49 -5.44 2.37
N ARG A 170 23.05 -6.55 2.84
CA ARG A 170 24.25 -6.52 3.67
C ARG A 170 25.46 -5.90 2.95
N PRO A 171 25.92 -6.35 1.78
CA PRO A 171 27.04 -5.74 1.08
C PRO A 171 26.76 -4.28 0.67
N LEU A 172 25.52 -3.94 0.30
CA LEU A 172 25.16 -2.55 0.01
C LEU A 172 25.31 -1.65 1.24
N LEU A 173 24.85 -2.11 2.40
CA LEU A 173 24.99 -1.37 3.66
C LEU A 173 26.44 -1.28 4.10
N ASP A 174 27.23 -2.35 3.95
CA ASP A 174 28.67 -2.36 4.30
C ASP A 174 29.45 -1.34 3.45
N GLU A 175 29.05 -1.10 2.20
CA GLU A 175 29.64 -0.08 1.33
C GLU A 175 29.22 1.35 1.72
N LEU A 176 27.92 1.56 2.01
CA LEU A 176 27.35 2.90 2.12
C LEU A 176 27.35 3.47 3.55
N LEU A 177 27.26 2.63 4.58
CA LEU A 177 27.22 3.11 5.98
C LEU A 177 28.49 3.89 6.38
N PRO A 178 29.72 3.50 5.99
CA PRO A 178 30.91 4.32 6.24
C PRO A 178 30.82 5.70 5.56
N GLN A 179 30.26 5.75 4.34
CA GLN A 179 30.12 7.01 3.59
C GLN A 179 29.09 7.95 4.26
N ILE A 180 27.99 7.40 4.80
CA ILE A 180 27.03 8.18 5.58
C ILE A 180 27.66 8.69 6.86
N LEU A 181 28.46 7.84 7.55
CA LEU A 181 29.16 8.21 8.77
C LEU A 181 30.11 9.40 8.55
N HIS A 182 30.79 9.42 7.39
CA HIS A 182 31.70 10.49 6.98
C HIS A 182 31.02 11.63 6.22
N ARG A 183 29.70 11.58 6.01
CA ARG A 183 28.91 12.56 5.24
C ARG A 183 29.36 12.74 3.78
N THR A 184 29.85 11.66 3.19
CA THR A 184 30.32 11.59 1.79
C THR A 184 29.42 10.71 0.90
N ALA A 185 28.31 10.24 1.46
CA ALA A 185 27.38 9.38 0.74
C ALA A 185 26.84 10.05 -0.54
N PRO A 186 26.77 9.34 -1.66
CA PRO A 186 26.19 9.84 -2.90
C PRO A 186 24.75 10.32 -2.74
N ARG A 187 24.35 11.22 -3.62
CA ARG A 187 22.98 11.71 -3.67
C ARG A 187 22.56 11.89 -5.13
N THR A 188 21.85 10.90 -5.65
CA THR A 188 21.43 10.85 -7.06
C THR A 188 19.92 11.00 -7.15
N PRO A 189 19.40 12.07 -7.76
CA PRO A 189 17.97 12.25 -7.99
C PRO A 189 17.38 11.09 -8.78
N GLN A 190 16.15 10.69 -8.43
CA GLN A 190 15.44 9.67 -9.18
C GLN A 190 14.84 10.25 -10.48
N ASP A 191 14.82 9.43 -11.52
CA ASP A 191 14.15 9.76 -12.79
C ASP A 191 12.63 9.49 -12.65
N GLU A 192 11.87 10.55 -12.40
CA GLU A 192 10.43 10.47 -12.19
C GLU A 192 9.67 9.89 -13.41
N SER A 193 10.24 9.97 -14.62
CA SER A 193 9.62 9.41 -15.83
C SER A 193 9.59 7.88 -15.82
N LYS A 194 10.45 7.24 -15.01
CA LYS A 194 10.56 5.78 -14.85
C LYS A 194 9.92 5.27 -13.56
N ALA A 195 9.35 6.17 -12.76
CA ALA A 195 8.76 5.81 -11.50
C ALA A 195 7.48 4.99 -11.69
N THR A 196 7.40 3.87 -10.97
CA THR A 196 6.17 3.08 -10.85
C THR A 196 5.82 2.92 -9.37
N TYR A 197 4.52 2.84 -9.05
CA TYR A 197 4.04 2.77 -7.70
C TYR A 197 3.05 1.63 -7.51
N PHE A 198 3.24 0.83 -6.45
CA PHE A 198 2.41 -0.33 -6.16
C PHE A 198 1.87 -0.29 -4.73
N GLY A 199 0.57 -0.53 -4.61
CA GLY A 199 -0.14 -0.56 -3.34
C GLY A 199 0.03 -1.86 -2.56
N ARG A 200 -0.52 -1.88 -1.34
CA ARG A 200 -0.56 -3.06 -0.48
C ARG A 200 -1.42 -4.15 -1.11
N ARG A 201 -0.95 -5.39 -1.08
CA ARG A 201 -1.74 -6.55 -1.50
C ARG A 201 -2.63 -7.06 -0.38
N GLN A 202 -3.80 -7.54 -0.75
CA GLN A 202 -4.77 -8.19 0.15
C GLN A 202 -4.96 -9.66 -0.26
N PRO A 203 -5.44 -10.55 0.63
CA PRO A 203 -5.68 -11.96 0.30
C PRO A 203 -6.57 -12.17 -0.93
N LYS A 204 -7.53 -11.29 -1.17
CA LYS A 204 -8.41 -11.32 -2.36
C LYS A 204 -7.66 -11.13 -3.69
N ASP A 205 -6.50 -10.46 -3.68
CA ASP A 205 -5.69 -10.23 -4.87
C ASP A 205 -4.99 -11.50 -5.36
N GLY A 206 -5.11 -12.60 -4.60
CA GLY A 206 -4.67 -13.93 -5.01
C GLY A 206 -5.70 -14.69 -5.85
N GLU A 207 -6.88 -14.14 -6.16
CA GLU A 207 -7.86 -14.81 -7.02
C GLU A 207 -7.31 -14.98 -8.43
N ILE A 208 -7.36 -16.22 -8.93
CA ILE A 208 -6.86 -16.56 -10.27
C ILE A 208 -7.88 -16.11 -11.31
N ASP A 209 -7.44 -15.25 -12.23
CA ASP A 209 -8.16 -14.91 -13.44
C ASP A 209 -7.70 -15.84 -14.59
N TRP A 210 -8.49 -16.85 -14.89
CA TRP A 210 -8.17 -17.84 -15.92
C TRP A 210 -8.12 -17.26 -17.35
N GLN A 211 -8.64 -16.02 -17.58
CA GLN A 211 -8.52 -15.33 -18.88
C GLN A 211 -7.09 -14.86 -19.17
N LYS A 212 -6.23 -14.81 -18.15
CA LYS A 212 -4.84 -14.42 -18.30
C LYS A 212 -3.99 -15.55 -18.90
N PRO A 213 -2.82 -15.22 -19.47
CA PRO A 213 -1.83 -16.20 -19.88
C PRO A 213 -1.38 -17.09 -18.72
N ALA A 214 -1.11 -18.37 -18.98
CA ALA A 214 -0.64 -19.33 -17.98
C ALA A 214 0.63 -18.85 -17.25
N ALA A 215 1.53 -18.14 -17.96
CA ALA A 215 2.75 -17.57 -17.38
C ALA A 215 2.44 -16.49 -16.32
N GLU A 216 1.45 -15.62 -16.56
CA GLU A 216 1.02 -14.60 -15.58
C GLU A 216 0.38 -15.25 -14.35
N ILE A 217 -0.42 -16.32 -14.56
CA ILE A 217 -1.05 -17.05 -13.47
C ILE A 217 0.02 -17.80 -12.65
N ALA A 218 1.01 -18.43 -13.28
CA ALA A 218 2.13 -19.07 -12.60
C ALA A 218 2.94 -18.03 -11.77
N ASN A 219 3.16 -16.84 -12.31
CA ASN A 219 3.79 -15.74 -11.60
C ASN A 219 2.95 -15.31 -10.36
N LEU A 220 1.64 -15.18 -10.51
CA LEU A 220 0.77 -14.91 -9.37
C LEU A 220 0.91 -16.00 -8.30
N VAL A 221 0.85 -17.28 -8.69
CA VAL A 221 0.98 -18.41 -7.75
C VAL A 221 2.29 -18.32 -6.97
N ARG A 222 3.45 -18.18 -7.62
CA ARG A 222 4.75 -18.12 -6.94
C ARG A 222 4.95 -16.82 -6.14
N ALA A 223 4.27 -15.71 -6.51
CA ALA A 223 4.33 -14.45 -5.80
C ALA A 223 3.57 -14.47 -4.47
N VAL A 224 2.56 -15.32 -4.33
CA VAL A 224 1.68 -15.32 -3.15
C VAL A 224 1.59 -16.70 -2.46
N THR A 225 2.43 -17.67 -2.88
CA THR A 225 2.53 -18.98 -2.19
C THR A 225 3.04 -18.81 -0.75
N LYS A 226 3.00 -19.88 0.02
CA LYS A 226 3.45 -19.84 1.43
C LYS A 226 4.78 -19.11 1.59
N PRO A 227 4.88 -18.24 2.58
CA PRO A 227 4.01 -18.01 3.75
C PRO A 227 2.85 -17.01 3.53
N TYR A 228 2.65 -16.56 2.31
CA TYR A 228 1.56 -15.65 1.94
C TYR A 228 0.22 -16.40 1.82
N PRO A 229 -0.91 -15.64 1.71
CA PRO A 229 -2.27 -16.22 1.74
C PRO A 229 -2.61 -17.22 0.61
N GLY A 230 -1.79 -17.28 -0.47
CA GLY A 230 -1.97 -18.20 -1.59
C GLY A 230 -2.81 -17.63 -2.74
N ALA A 231 -2.48 -18.08 -3.96
CA ALA A 231 -3.37 -17.93 -5.10
C ALA A 231 -4.55 -18.88 -4.97
N PHE A 232 -5.74 -18.48 -5.43
CA PHE A 232 -6.90 -19.33 -5.27
C PHE A 232 -7.89 -19.22 -6.43
N THR A 233 -8.68 -20.24 -6.57
CA THR A 233 -9.84 -20.33 -7.46
C THR A 233 -11.00 -21.00 -6.73
N HIS A 234 -12.11 -21.25 -7.43
CA HIS A 234 -13.24 -22.01 -6.90
C HIS A 234 -13.58 -23.18 -7.79
N ALA A 235 -13.76 -24.34 -7.18
CA ALA A 235 -14.31 -25.54 -7.82
C ALA A 235 -15.65 -25.86 -7.19
N ARG A 236 -16.73 -25.86 -8.00
CA ARG A 236 -18.10 -25.97 -7.49
C ARG A 236 -18.39 -24.87 -6.48
N SER A 237 -18.62 -25.18 -5.21
CA SER A 237 -18.85 -24.20 -4.13
C SER A 237 -17.64 -24.06 -3.17
N SER A 238 -16.53 -24.73 -3.45
CA SER A 238 -15.38 -24.77 -2.57
C SER A 238 -14.24 -23.90 -3.11
N LYS A 239 -13.60 -23.14 -2.20
CA LYS A 239 -12.37 -22.42 -2.50
C LYS A 239 -11.19 -23.41 -2.55
N VAL A 240 -10.37 -23.27 -3.57
CA VAL A 240 -9.17 -24.10 -3.83
C VAL A 240 -7.98 -23.17 -3.90
N PHE A 241 -7.02 -23.37 -3.02
CA PHE A 241 -5.71 -22.71 -3.07
C PHE A 241 -4.79 -23.45 -4.01
N VAL A 242 -4.06 -22.72 -4.84
CA VAL A 242 -3.00 -23.21 -5.71
C VAL A 242 -1.67 -22.73 -5.15
N TRP A 243 -0.86 -23.68 -4.68
CA TRP A 243 0.39 -23.37 -3.99
C TRP A 243 1.62 -23.47 -4.91
N SER A 244 1.54 -24.30 -5.95
CA SER A 244 2.61 -24.44 -6.92
C SER A 244 2.02 -24.82 -8.28
N ALA A 245 2.46 -24.14 -9.32
CA ALA A 245 2.01 -24.38 -10.68
C ALA A 245 3.09 -24.05 -11.70
N GLU A 246 2.98 -24.64 -12.88
CA GLU A 246 3.85 -24.43 -14.03
C GLU A 246 3.04 -24.04 -15.25
N ALA A 247 3.52 -23.05 -15.99
CA ALA A 247 2.95 -22.67 -17.27
C ALA A 247 3.45 -23.58 -18.40
N LEU A 248 2.53 -24.19 -19.12
CA LEU A 248 2.82 -24.97 -20.32
C LEU A 248 2.46 -24.12 -21.54
N PRO A 249 3.33 -24.11 -22.59
CA PRO A 249 3.12 -23.26 -23.76
C PRO A 249 1.95 -23.70 -24.65
N LEU A 250 1.59 -24.99 -24.60
CA LEU A 250 0.51 -25.56 -25.40
C LEU A 250 -0.85 -25.05 -24.91
N SER A 251 -1.60 -24.39 -25.79
CA SER A 251 -2.99 -24.03 -25.54
C SER A 251 -3.88 -25.22 -25.84
N ALA A 252 -4.78 -25.54 -24.91
CA ALA A 252 -5.84 -26.50 -25.17
C ALA A 252 -6.99 -25.81 -25.93
N ASP A 253 -7.67 -26.54 -26.80
CA ASP A 253 -8.92 -26.06 -27.43
C ASP A 253 -10.08 -26.19 -26.42
N ALA A 254 -10.02 -25.33 -25.41
CA ALA A 254 -10.98 -25.28 -24.31
C ALA A 254 -11.11 -23.86 -23.77
N LYS A 255 -12.27 -23.54 -23.22
CA LYS A 255 -12.47 -22.23 -22.57
C LYS A 255 -11.54 -22.07 -21.36
N PRO A 256 -10.94 -20.88 -21.15
CA PRO A 256 -10.13 -20.61 -19.98
C PRO A 256 -10.83 -20.97 -18.68
N GLY A 257 -10.14 -21.68 -17.79
CA GLY A 257 -10.68 -22.24 -16.54
C GLY A 257 -11.22 -23.66 -16.66
N THR A 258 -11.21 -24.26 -17.85
CA THR A 258 -11.63 -25.65 -18.05
C THR A 258 -10.49 -26.61 -17.71
N ILE A 259 -10.77 -27.64 -16.92
CA ILE A 259 -9.83 -28.75 -16.65
C ILE A 259 -9.67 -29.56 -17.92
N VAL A 260 -8.48 -29.54 -18.49
CA VAL A 260 -8.16 -30.29 -19.74
C VAL A 260 -7.55 -31.66 -19.44
N ASN A 261 -6.93 -31.78 -18.26
CA ASN A 261 -6.43 -33.06 -17.76
C ASN A 261 -6.57 -33.07 -16.23
N ALA A 262 -7.15 -34.13 -15.66
CA ALA A 262 -7.32 -34.27 -14.23
C ALA A 262 -6.09 -34.94 -13.55
N SER A 263 -5.23 -35.65 -14.29
CA SER A 263 -4.04 -36.27 -13.76
C SER A 263 -2.93 -36.41 -14.83
N PRO A 264 -1.92 -35.50 -14.81
CA PRO A 264 -1.73 -34.34 -13.91
C PRO A 264 -2.83 -33.28 -14.06
N LEU A 265 -3.12 -32.56 -12.99
CA LEU A 265 -4.16 -31.51 -13.04
C LEU A 265 -3.72 -30.32 -13.90
N GLU A 266 -4.35 -30.17 -15.05
CA GLU A 266 -4.06 -29.11 -16.02
C GLU A 266 -5.31 -28.35 -16.39
N VAL A 267 -5.18 -27.03 -16.48
CA VAL A 267 -6.29 -26.09 -16.68
C VAL A 267 -5.98 -25.16 -17.84
N ALA A 268 -6.92 -25.05 -18.78
CA ALA A 268 -6.81 -24.11 -19.90
C ALA A 268 -6.77 -22.67 -19.38
N CYS A 269 -5.92 -21.85 -19.95
CA CYS A 269 -5.78 -20.41 -19.67
C CYS A 269 -6.10 -19.58 -20.90
N GLY A 270 -6.12 -18.25 -20.77
CA GLY A 270 -6.28 -17.36 -21.91
C GLY A 270 -5.24 -17.56 -23.00
N LEU A 271 -4.03 -17.94 -22.61
CA LEU A 271 -2.94 -18.41 -23.47
C LEU A 271 -2.15 -19.48 -22.71
N GLY A 272 -1.97 -20.66 -23.32
CA GLY A 272 -1.29 -21.79 -22.69
C GLY A 272 -2.19 -22.55 -21.71
N THR A 273 -1.56 -23.45 -20.98
CA THR A 273 -2.19 -24.31 -19.97
C THR A 273 -1.42 -24.23 -18.67
N LEU A 274 -2.10 -24.19 -17.55
CA LEU A 274 -1.48 -24.22 -16.22
C LEU A 274 -1.52 -25.63 -15.65
N ARG A 275 -0.36 -26.21 -15.36
CA ARG A 275 -0.25 -27.46 -14.60
C ARG A 275 -0.15 -27.14 -13.12
N ILE A 276 -1.06 -27.66 -12.31
CA ILE A 276 -1.11 -27.46 -10.86
C ILE A 276 -0.36 -28.63 -10.20
N HIS A 277 0.78 -28.31 -9.57
CA HIS A 277 1.59 -29.30 -8.85
C HIS A 277 1.05 -29.56 -7.46
N PHE A 278 0.81 -28.48 -6.69
CA PHE A 278 0.30 -28.57 -5.32
C PHE A 278 -0.86 -27.60 -5.12
N ALA A 279 -1.87 -28.11 -4.43
CA ALA A 279 -3.09 -27.36 -4.13
C ALA A 279 -3.68 -27.78 -2.78
N GLN A 280 -4.74 -27.10 -2.36
CA GLN A 280 -5.43 -27.38 -1.11
C GLN A 280 -6.87 -26.87 -1.20
N GLN A 281 -7.84 -27.73 -0.91
CA GLN A 281 -9.20 -27.27 -0.66
C GLN A 281 -9.24 -26.50 0.65
N GLN A 282 -10.05 -25.45 0.75
CA GLN A 282 -10.20 -24.69 1.98
C GLN A 282 -10.66 -25.62 3.13
N GLY A 283 -9.87 -25.62 4.21
CA GLY A 283 -10.09 -26.53 5.36
C GLY A 283 -9.60 -27.97 5.15
N GLY A 284 -9.11 -28.30 3.94
CA GLY A 284 -8.54 -29.60 3.60
C GLY A 284 -7.02 -29.70 3.78
N VAL A 285 -6.44 -30.80 3.30
CA VAL A 285 -5.00 -31.05 3.36
C VAL A 285 -4.27 -30.51 2.14
N TYR A 286 -2.99 -30.18 2.33
CA TYR A 286 -2.07 -29.85 1.25
C TYR A 286 -1.73 -31.13 0.46
N CYS A 287 -1.99 -31.17 -0.83
CA CYS A 287 -1.83 -32.37 -1.66
C CYS A 287 -1.40 -32.02 -3.09
N THR A 288 -1.06 -33.02 -3.89
CA THR A 288 -0.78 -32.85 -5.32
C THR A 288 -2.06 -32.47 -6.08
N GLY A 289 -1.89 -31.84 -7.25
CA GLY A 289 -3.04 -31.51 -8.11
C GLY A 289 -3.88 -32.75 -8.48
N SER A 290 -3.22 -33.89 -8.76
CA SER A 290 -3.91 -35.17 -9.06
C SER A 290 -4.69 -35.73 -7.87
N GLN A 291 -4.16 -35.61 -6.65
CA GLN A 291 -4.87 -36.02 -5.43
C GLN A 291 -6.09 -35.13 -5.18
N LEU A 292 -5.92 -33.81 -5.31
CA LEU A 292 -7.03 -32.87 -5.21
C LEU A 292 -8.12 -33.20 -6.24
N ALA A 293 -7.74 -33.49 -7.48
CA ALA A 293 -8.69 -33.85 -8.54
C ALA A 293 -9.49 -35.10 -8.16
N THR A 294 -8.86 -36.12 -7.58
CA THR A 294 -9.54 -37.31 -7.09
C THR A 294 -10.49 -37.01 -5.92
N GLU A 295 -10.00 -36.32 -4.88
CA GLU A 295 -10.77 -35.99 -3.68
C GLU A 295 -12.02 -35.13 -3.98
N MET A 296 -11.90 -34.18 -4.89
CA MET A 296 -12.97 -33.27 -5.28
C MET A 296 -13.80 -33.76 -6.49
N ASN A 297 -13.49 -34.96 -7.05
CA ASN A 297 -14.09 -35.45 -8.28
C ASN A 297 -14.00 -34.41 -9.42
N LEU A 298 -12.81 -33.84 -9.60
CA LEU A 298 -12.53 -32.93 -10.71
C LEU A 298 -12.24 -33.79 -11.95
N VAL A 299 -13.02 -33.58 -13.00
CA VAL A 299 -12.92 -34.35 -14.25
C VAL A 299 -12.64 -33.42 -15.42
N ASN A 300 -12.14 -33.99 -16.53
CA ASN A 300 -11.94 -33.25 -17.75
C ASN A 300 -13.26 -32.59 -18.22
N GLY A 301 -13.19 -31.35 -18.67
CA GLY A 301 -14.35 -30.55 -19.04
C GLY A 301 -15.00 -29.79 -17.89
N LEU A 302 -14.69 -30.11 -16.61
CA LEU A 302 -15.17 -29.29 -15.48
C LEU A 302 -14.48 -27.93 -15.50
N HIS A 303 -15.24 -26.88 -15.20
CA HIS A 303 -14.72 -25.52 -15.23
C HIS A 303 -14.50 -24.98 -13.81
N PHE A 304 -13.29 -24.50 -13.54
CA PHE A 304 -13.01 -23.67 -12.38
C PHE A 304 -13.73 -22.33 -12.54
N ALA A 305 -14.59 -22.02 -11.59
CA ALA A 305 -15.29 -20.75 -11.56
C ALA A 305 -14.54 -19.77 -10.65
N GLY A 306 -14.64 -18.49 -10.95
CA GLY A 306 -14.40 -17.46 -9.95
C GLY A 306 -15.43 -17.56 -8.83
N ASP A 307 -15.26 -16.82 -7.73
CA ASP A 307 -16.16 -16.82 -6.58
C ASP A 307 -17.64 -16.86 -7.02
N PRO A 308 -18.41 -17.91 -6.67
CA PRO A 308 -19.82 -18.01 -7.07
C PRO A 308 -20.67 -16.83 -6.58
N SER A 309 -20.32 -16.21 -5.47
CA SER A 309 -20.98 -15.01 -4.95
C SER A 309 -20.83 -13.80 -5.89
N ARG A 310 -19.78 -13.80 -6.71
CA ARG A 310 -19.52 -12.76 -7.73
C ARG A 310 -20.21 -13.04 -9.07
N ARG A 311 -20.68 -14.26 -9.36
CA ARG A 311 -21.41 -14.60 -10.60
C ARG A 311 -22.89 -14.20 -10.57
N ALA A 312 -23.52 -14.17 -9.41
CA ALA A 312 -24.88 -13.68 -9.25
C ALA A 312 -24.90 -12.15 -9.23
N LYS A 313 -25.08 -11.53 -10.40
CA LYS A 313 -25.19 -10.09 -10.65
C LYS A 313 -23.87 -9.33 -10.95
N ARG A 314 -23.35 -9.46 -12.15
CA ARG A 314 -22.60 -8.36 -12.78
C ARG A 314 -23.58 -7.32 -13.38
N THR A 315 -24.43 -6.73 -12.60
CA THR A 315 -24.74 -5.32 -12.80
C THR A 315 -23.50 -4.56 -12.39
N ARG A 316 -22.88 -3.84 -13.32
CA ARG A 316 -21.70 -3.01 -13.03
C ARG A 316 -22.02 -2.13 -11.83
N LYS A 317 -21.38 -2.39 -10.68
CA LYS A 317 -21.52 -1.53 -9.52
C LYS A 317 -20.93 -0.16 -9.81
N THR A 318 -21.59 0.88 -9.35
CA THR A 318 -21.05 2.23 -9.40
C THR A 318 -19.85 2.31 -8.44
N ARG A 319 -18.69 2.65 -8.96
CA ARG A 319 -17.47 2.82 -8.16
C ARG A 319 -17.40 4.22 -7.59
N VAL A 320 -17.31 4.33 -6.28
CA VAL A 320 -17.22 5.60 -5.58
C VAL A 320 -15.85 5.71 -4.91
N LEU A 321 -15.11 6.76 -5.20
CA LEU A 321 -13.87 7.10 -4.49
C LEU A 321 -14.20 8.11 -3.39
N ILE A 322 -13.88 7.77 -2.14
CA ILE A 322 -14.06 8.65 -0.98
C ILE A 322 -12.67 8.97 -0.41
N LEU A 323 -12.28 10.23 -0.48
CA LEU A 323 -11.08 10.74 0.16
C LEU A 323 -11.47 11.30 1.53
N GLY A 324 -10.79 10.89 2.61
CA GLY A 324 -11.25 11.15 3.98
C GLY A 324 -12.31 10.13 4.45
N VAL A 325 -12.16 8.86 4.02
CA VAL A 325 -13.13 7.79 4.24
C VAL A 325 -13.27 7.40 5.72
N ASN A 326 -12.24 7.61 6.54
CA ASN A 326 -12.23 7.32 7.97
C ASN A 326 -12.85 8.44 8.81
N GLY A 327 -13.10 9.62 8.22
CA GLY A 327 -13.80 10.73 8.86
C GLY A 327 -15.27 10.43 9.14
N PHE A 328 -15.93 11.28 9.91
CA PHE A 328 -17.33 11.10 10.32
C PHE A 328 -18.27 10.88 9.12
N ILE A 329 -18.24 11.78 8.13
CA ILE A 329 -19.09 11.68 6.94
C ILE A 329 -18.68 10.49 6.08
N GLY A 330 -17.36 10.32 5.84
CA GLY A 330 -16.81 9.26 4.97
C GLY A 330 -17.18 7.86 5.44
N ASN A 331 -17.08 7.62 6.74
CA ASN A 331 -17.44 6.37 7.36
C ASN A 331 -18.93 6.02 7.20
N PHE A 332 -19.84 6.95 7.57
CA PHE A 332 -21.28 6.77 7.41
C PHE A 332 -21.69 6.59 5.95
N LEU A 333 -21.15 7.40 5.04
CA LEU A 333 -21.43 7.31 3.62
C LEU A 333 -20.99 5.93 3.07
N SER A 334 -19.80 5.47 3.44
CA SER A 334 -19.29 4.15 3.02
C SER A 334 -20.21 3.04 3.47
N GLU A 335 -20.64 3.04 4.73
CA GLU A 335 -21.56 2.05 5.27
C GLU A 335 -22.89 2.03 4.52
N ARG A 336 -23.47 3.19 4.24
CA ARG A 336 -24.74 3.31 3.48
C ARG A 336 -24.60 2.84 2.03
N LEU A 337 -23.52 3.20 1.35
CA LEU A 337 -23.26 2.76 -0.02
C LEU A 337 -23.09 1.25 -0.10
N LEU A 338 -22.34 0.66 0.82
CA LEU A 338 -22.13 -0.79 0.88
C LEU A 338 -23.42 -1.54 1.20
N ALA A 339 -24.23 -1.04 2.12
CA ALA A 339 -25.54 -1.62 2.47
C ALA A 339 -26.53 -1.59 1.29
N ALA A 340 -26.45 -0.61 0.40
CA ALA A 340 -27.27 -0.53 -0.81
C ALA A 340 -26.94 -1.63 -1.84
N GLY A 341 -25.78 -2.26 -1.77
CA GLY A 341 -25.38 -3.44 -2.57
C GLY A 341 -25.02 -3.18 -4.03
N ASN A 342 -25.23 -1.98 -4.56
CA ASN A 342 -24.97 -1.58 -5.94
C ASN A 342 -23.76 -0.65 -6.11
N PHE A 343 -22.98 -0.46 -5.04
CA PHE A 343 -21.78 0.35 -5.03
C PHE A 343 -20.53 -0.46 -4.64
N GLU A 344 -19.39 -0.06 -5.19
CA GLU A 344 -18.05 -0.48 -4.80
C GLU A 344 -17.34 0.78 -4.29
N VAL A 345 -16.87 0.77 -3.05
CA VAL A 345 -16.27 1.93 -2.38
C VAL A 345 -14.75 1.80 -2.35
N HIS A 346 -14.05 2.76 -2.89
CA HIS A 346 -12.61 2.93 -2.76
C HIS A 346 -12.35 4.10 -1.80
N GLY A 347 -11.51 3.92 -0.79
CA GLY A 347 -11.24 4.94 0.21
C GLY A 347 -9.76 5.13 0.48
N MET A 348 -9.37 6.39 0.75
CA MET A 348 -8.06 6.72 1.30
C MET A 348 -8.25 7.60 2.52
N ASP A 349 -7.46 7.33 3.56
CA ASP A 349 -7.33 8.16 4.75
C ASP A 349 -6.00 7.90 5.44
N LEU A 350 -5.62 8.74 6.40
CA LEU A 350 -4.38 8.62 7.16
C LEU A 350 -4.34 7.40 8.10
N ASN A 351 -5.49 6.86 8.47
CA ASN A 351 -5.63 5.65 9.29
C ASN A 351 -7.01 5.00 9.08
N ASP A 352 -7.23 3.83 9.69
CA ASP A 352 -8.40 2.98 9.53
C ASP A 352 -9.31 2.92 10.78
N SER A 353 -9.03 3.70 11.82
CA SER A 353 -9.56 3.52 13.18
C SER A 353 -11.09 3.39 13.25
N ALA A 354 -11.85 4.16 12.46
CA ALA A 354 -13.30 4.16 12.45
C ALA A 354 -13.92 3.20 11.42
N ILE A 355 -13.14 2.75 10.42
CA ILE A 355 -13.64 1.95 9.28
C ILE A 355 -13.21 0.48 9.30
N ARG A 356 -12.45 0.02 10.29
CA ARG A 356 -11.98 -1.38 10.41
C ARG A 356 -13.09 -2.41 10.20
N ARG A 357 -14.30 -2.13 10.69
CA ARG A 357 -15.45 -3.01 10.51
C ARG A 357 -15.87 -3.18 9.05
N LEU A 358 -15.53 -2.24 8.18
CA LEU A 358 -15.88 -2.27 6.76
C LEU A 358 -14.83 -3.00 5.92
N GLU A 359 -13.61 -3.20 6.41
CA GLU A 359 -12.50 -3.80 5.65
C GLU A 359 -12.76 -5.24 5.22
N SER A 360 -13.57 -5.97 5.97
CA SER A 360 -13.99 -7.32 5.60
C SER A 360 -15.05 -7.35 4.47
N HIS A 361 -15.65 -6.20 4.13
CA HIS A 361 -16.66 -6.14 3.09
C HIS A 361 -16.04 -6.27 1.69
N PRO A 362 -16.52 -7.18 0.83
CA PRO A 362 -15.89 -7.48 -0.47
C PRO A 362 -15.84 -6.31 -1.45
N ASP A 363 -16.73 -5.32 -1.29
CA ASP A 363 -16.84 -4.14 -2.12
C ASP A 363 -16.24 -2.89 -1.47
N PHE A 364 -15.49 -3.04 -0.39
CA PHE A 364 -14.79 -1.95 0.28
C PHE A 364 -13.28 -2.11 0.08
N HIS A 365 -12.63 -1.06 -0.42
CA HIS A 365 -11.21 -1.07 -0.75
C HIS A 365 -10.55 0.14 -0.08
N PHE A 366 -9.89 -0.09 1.02
CA PHE A 366 -9.20 0.94 1.78
C PHE A 366 -7.69 0.96 1.49
N VAL A 367 -7.13 2.15 1.44
CA VAL A 367 -5.68 2.39 1.42
C VAL A 367 -5.35 3.45 2.48
N GLU A 368 -4.50 3.09 3.42
CA GLU A 368 -3.89 4.06 4.33
C GLU A 368 -2.90 4.94 3.55
N GLY A 369 -3.14 6.24 3.53
CA GLY A 369 -2.32 7.16 2.75
C GLY A 369 -2.73 8.62 2.92
N ASP A 370 -1.80 9.52 2.54
CA ASP A 370 -2.02 10.96 2.47
C ASP A 370 -2.19 11.39 1.02
N MET A 371 -3.30 12.02 0.69
CA MET A 371 -3.59 12.50 -0.68
C MET A 371 -2.57 13.53 -1.19
N GLN A 372 -1.93 14.27 -0.30
CA GLN A 372 -0.86 15.21 -0.63
C GLN A 372 0.42 14.50 -1.10
N ILE A 373 0.54 13.20 -0.89
CA ILE A 373 1.73 12.41 -1.19
C ILE A 373 1.45 11.37 -2.29
N HIS A 374 0.28 10.75 -2.26
CA HIS A 374 -0.05 9.60 -3.11
C HIS A 374 -0.77 10.04 -4.41
N HIS A 375 -0.22 11.01 -5.14
CA HIS A 375 -0.86 11.60 -6.32
C HIS A 375 -1.11 10.58 -7.43
N GLU A 376 -0.20 9.61 -7.66
CA GLU A 376 -0.37 8.59 -8.69
C GLU A 376 -1.51 7.62 -8.34
N TRP A 377 -1.62 7.24 -7.06
CA TRP A 377 -2.74 6.43 -6.59
C TRP A 377 -4.06 7.19 -6.75
N LEU A 378 -4.06 8.47 -6.38
CA LEU A 378 -5.20 9.35 -6.50
C LEU A 378 -5.66 9.48 -7.96
N GLU A 379 -4.76 9.79 -8.87
CA GLU A 379 -5.06 9.91 -10.31
C GLU A 379 -5.57 8.59 -10.89
N TYR A 380 -4.94 7.46 -10.55
CA TYR A 380 -5.38 6.13 -10.97
C TYR A 380 -6.80 5.82 -10.51
N HIS A 381 -7.14 6.08 -9.24
CA HIS A 381 -8.46 5.77 -8.71
C HIS A 381 -9.52 6.75 -9.18
N ILE A 382 -9.21 8.01 -9.39
CA ILE A 382 -10.10 8.97 -10.06
C ILE A 382 -10.43 8.46 -11.47
N LYS A 383 -9.44 8.02 -12.23
CA LYS A 383 -9.66 7.43 -13.57
C LYS A 383 -10.53 6.16 -13.51
N LYS A 384 -10.37 5.34 -12.48
CA LYS A 384 -11.07 4.04 -12.31
C LYS A 384 -12.51 4.19 -11.81
N CYS A 385 -12.76 5.15 -10.90
CA CYS A 385 -14.07 5.33 -10.27
C CYS A 385 -15.04 6.16 -11.11
N ASP A 386 -16.33 6.02 -10.84
CA ASP A 386 -17.41 6.71 -11.56
C ASP A 386 -17.81 8.03 -10.86
N VAL A 387 -17.72 8.04 -9.52
CA VAL A 387 -18.05 9.18 -8.65
C VAL A 387 -16.92 9.41 -7.66
N ILE A 388 -16.55 10.66 -7.45
CA ILE A 388 -15.48 11.08 -6.55
C ILE A 388 -16.09 11.98 -5.46
N VAL A 389 -15.79 11.67 -4.20
CA VAL A 389 -16.29 12.39 -3.02
C VAL A 389 -15.09 12.83 -2.17
N PRO A 390 -14.56 14.03 -2.37
CA PRO A 390 -13.45 14.56 -1.57
C PRO A 390 -13.98 15.14 -0.25
N LEU A 391 -13.72 14.43 0.86
CA LEU A 391 -14.13 14.83 2.22
C LEU A 391 -12.94 15.29 3.07
N VAL A 392 -11.72 15.27 2.51
CA VAL A 392 -10.53 15.69 3.25
C VAL A 392 -10.56 17.20 3.44
N ALA A 393 -10.58 17.62 4.70
CA ALA A 393 -10.51 19.03 5.08
C ALA A 393 -10.04 19.17 6.52
N ILE A 394 -9.40 20.30 6.82
CA ILE A 394 -9.12 20.75 8.18
C ILE A 394 -10.26 21.68 8.61
N ALA A 395 -11.29 21.11 9.23
CA ALA A 395 -12.48 21.84 9.67
C ALA A 395 -12.41 22.27 11.15
N THR A 396 -11.21 22.51 11.68
CA THR A 396 -10.98 22.87 13.07
C THR A 396 -10.58 24.34 13.19
N PRO A 397 -11.43 25.23 13.75
CA PRO A 397 -11.19 26.67 13.75
C PRO A 397 -9.85 27.12 14.34
N ILE A 398 -9.30 26.40 15.30
CA ILE A 398 -8.01 26.72 15.89
C ILE A 398 -6.86 26.55 14.89
N GLU A 399 -6.97 25.62 13.95
CA GLU A 399 -5.96 25.39 12.90
C GLU A 399 -5.95 26.53 11.87
N TYR A 400 -7.10 27.17 11.62
CA TYR A 400 -7.18 28.32 10.71
C TYR A 400 -6.28 29.49 11.14
N THR A 401 -6.04 29.61 12.45
CA THR A 401 -5.21 30.67 13.02
C THR A 401 -3.78 30.21 13.31
N ARG A 402 -3.56 28.91 13.63
CA ARG A 402 -2.24 28.37 13.97
C ARG A 402 -1.44 27.98 12.74
N ASN A 403 -2.10 27.36 11.76
CA ASN A 403 -1.48 26.78 10.58
C ASN A 403 -2.24 27.14 9.30
N PRO A 404 -2.48 28.44 8.99
CA PRO A 404 -3.34 28.85 7.89
C PRO A 404 -2.87 28.35 6.53
N LEU A 405 -1.55 28.31 6.30
CA LEU A 405 -0.99 27.81 5.05
C LEU A 405 -1.32 26.32 4.83
N ARG A 406 -1.18 25.50 5.87
CA ARG A 406 -1.53 24.08 5.80
C ARG A 406 -3.02 23.86 5.51
N VAL A 407 -3.88 24.69 6.09
CA VAL A 407 -5.33 24.66 5.82
C VAL A 407 -5.57 24.97 4.35
N PHE A 408 -4.95 26.02 3.81
CA PHE A 408 -5.10 26.39 2.42
C PHE A 408 -4.57 25.31 1.46
N GLU A 409 -3.37 24.79 1.70
CA GLU A 409 -2.76 23.72 0.89
C GLU A 409 -3.66 22.49 0.82
N LEU A 410 -4.19 22.03 1.96
CA LEU A 410 -5.01 20.82 2.01
C LEU A 410 -6.44 21.08 1.51
N ASP A 411 -7.09 22.13 2.02
CA ASP A 411 -8.51 22.37 1.77
C ASP A 411 -8.77 22.96 0.38
N PHE A 412 -7.80 23.66 -0.21
CA PHE A 412 -7.94 24.25 -1.53
C PHE A 412 -7.05 23.57 -2.59
N GLU A 413 -5.73 23.63 -2.44
CA GLU A 413 -4.83 23.19 -3.53
C GLU A 413 -4.97 21.69 -3.85
N GLU A 414 -5.07 20.85 -2.83
CA GLU A 414 -5.20 19.40 -3.05
C GLU A 414 -6.59 19.03 -3.56
N ASN A 415 -7.64 19.67 -3.08
CA ASN A 415 -8.98 19.47 -3.61
C ASN A 415 -9.10 19.99 -5.04
N LEU A 416 -8.50 21.13 -5.38
CA LEU A 416 -8.41 21.64 -6.75
C LEU A 416 -7.70 20.64 -7.68
N ARG A 417 -6.67 19.94 -7.19
CA ARG A 417 -6.01 18.86 -7.93
C ARG A 417 -6.97 17.70 -8.23
N VAL A 418 -7.77 17.29 -7.23
CA VAL A 418 -8.83 16.28 -7.42
C VAL A 418 -9.80 16.70 -8.50
N VAL A 419 -10.30 17.94 -8.44
CA VAL A 419 -11.23 18.50 -9.44
C VAL A 419 -10.61 18.49 -10.82
N ARG A 420 -9.34 18.92 -10.97
CA ARG A 420 -8.63 18.91 -12.25
C ARG A 420 -8.50 17.49 -12.84
N TYR A 421 -8.22 16.49 -12.02
CA TYR A 421 -8.25 15.08 -12.48
C TYR A 421 -9.65 14.63 -12.86
N CYS A 422 -10.67 15.05 -12.14
CA CYS A 422 -12.06 14.72 -12.47
C CYS A 422 -12.46 15.33 -13.82
N VAL A 423 -12.11 16.59 -14.09
CA VAL A 423 -12.30 17.23 -15.40
C VAL A 423 -11.53 16.49 -16.49
N LYS A 424 -10.24 16.21 -16.27
CA LYS A 424 -9.38 15.48 -17.22
C LYS A 424 -9.96 14.13 -17.64
N TYR A 425 -10.60 13.41 -16.72
CA TYR A 425 -11.13 12.08 -16.95
C TYR A 425 -12.66 12.01 -17.07
N GLY A 426 -13.35 13.15 -17.11
CA GLY A 426 -14.82 13.24 -17.24
C GLY A 426 -15.57 12.54 -16.10
N LYS A 427 -15.14 12.77 -14.85
CA LYS A 427 -15.70 12.11 -13.66
C LYS A 427 -16.67 13.01 -12.92
N ARG A 428 -17.72 12.39 -12.35
CA ARG A 428 -18.64 13.09 -11.46
C ARG A 428 -18.00 13.34 -10.11
N VAL A 429 -18.03 14.60 -9.67
CA VAL A 429 -17.60 15.01 -8.32
C VAL A 429 -18.84 15.32 -7.51
N ILE A 430 -18.86 14.88 -6.24
CA ILE A 430 -19.81 15.33 -5.24
C ILE A 430 -18.99 16.03 -4.16
N PHE A 431 -18.95 17.35 -4.22
CA PHE A 431 -18.15 18.17 -3.33
C PHE A 431 -19.00 18.69 -2.18
N PRO A 432 -18.70 18.36 -0.91
CA PRO A 432 -19.46 18.89 0.22
C PRO A 432 -19.09 20.35 0.45
N SER A 433 -20.07 21.22 0.45
CA SER A 433 -19.93 22.61 0.82
C SER A 433 -20.20 22.82 2.33
N THR A 434 -20.19 24.05 2.77
CA THR A 434 -20.39 24.44 4.16
C THR A 434 -21.12 25.78 4.22
N SER A 435 -21.89 26.00 5.29
CA SER A 435 -22.48 27.31 5.55
C SER A 435 -21.47 28.45 5.75
N GLU A 436 -20.20 28.10 6.01
CA GLU A 436 -19.11 29.08 6.11
C GLU A 436 -18.84 29.85 4.79
N VAL A 437 -19.31 29.33 3.65
CA VAL A 437 -19.18 30.00 2.35
C VAL A 437 -19.98 31.31 2.29
N TYR A 438 -20.96 31.51 3.18
CA TYR A 438 -21.68 32.79 3.28
C TYR A 438 -20.96 33.80 4.16
N GLY A 439 -19.99 33.38 4.97
CA GLY A 439 -19.17 34.23 5.80
C GLY A 439 -19.96 34.99 6.85
N MET A 440 -19.98 36.33 6.74
CA MET A 440 -20.71 37.29 7.61
C MET A 440 -22.01 37.80 6.94
N CYS A 441 -22.63 37.00 6.06
CA CYS A 441 -23.88 37.37 5.44
C CYS A 441 -24.98 37.58 6.50
N ASP A 442 -25.74 38.68 6.37
CA ASP A 442 -26.80 39.08 7.32
C ASP A 442 -28.19 38.54 6.92
N ASP A 443 -28.30 37.73 5.90
CA ASP A 443 -29.56 37.15 5.46
C ASP A 443 -30.15 36.25 6.54
N ALA A 444 -31.46 36.35 6.78
CA ALA A 444 -32.16 35.53 7.78
C ALA A 444 -32.17 34.03 7.41
N GLU A 445 -32.20 33.76 6.12
CA GLU A 445 -32.07 32.43 5.52
C GLU A 445 -31.08 32.52 4.35
N PHE A 446 -30.10 31.61 4.30
CA PHE A 446 -29.14 31.59 3.21
C PHE A 446 -29.75 30.95 1.95
N ASP A 447 -29.60 31.66 0.84
CA ASP A 447 -30.04 31.20 -0.51
C ASP A 447 -28.81 31.06 -1.39
N GLU A 448 -28.64 29.88 -1.98
CA GLU A 448 -27.45 29.52 -2.75
C GLU A 448 -27.22 30.41 -3.99
N ASP A 449 -28.30 30.97 -4.55
CA ASP A 449 -28.26 31.83 -5.75
C ASP A 449 -28.22 33.35 -5.43
N LYS A 450 -28.58 33.77 -4.20
CA LYS A 450 -28.80 35.17 -3.87
C LYS A 450 -27.97 35.71 -2.73
N SER A 451 -27.70 34.83 -1.72
CA SER A 451 -26.94 35.27 -0.56
C SER A 451 -25.47 35.55 -0.91
N ARG A 452 -24.92 36.61 -0.35
CA ARG A 452 -23.59 37.10 -0.67
C ARG A 452 -22.56 36.47 0.25
N LEU A 453 -21.39 36.12 -0.29
CA LEU A 453 -20.20 35.89 0.51
C LEU A 453 -19.68 37.21 1.05
N ILE A 454 -19.65 37.36 2.37
CA ILE A 454 -19.06 38.51 3.05
C ILE A 454 -17.97 38.00 3.98
N LEU A 455 -16.72 38.18 3.58
CA LEU A 455 -15.58 37.85 4.43
C LEU A 455 -15.32 39.01 5.42
N GLY A 456 -14.83 38.64 6.60
CA GLY A 456 -14.44 39.64 7.60
C GLY A 456 -13.10 40.30 7.27
N PRO A 457 -12.52 41.07 8.22
CA PRO A 457 -11.27 41.79 7.98
C PRO A 457 -10.16 40.91 7.45
N ILE A 458 -9.47 41.37 6.40
CA ILE A 458 -8.43 40.62 5.67
C ILE A 458 -7.25 40.19 6.54
N ASN A 459 -7.03 40.82 7.67
CA ASN A 459 -5.98 40.46 8.63
C ASN A 459 -6.40 39.37 9.62
N LYS A 460 -7.59 38.77 9.45
CA LYS A 460 -8.09 37.68 10.29
C LYS A 460 -7.99 36.34 9.53
N GLN A 461 -7.02 35.53 9.85
CA GLN A 461 -6.72 34.24 9.24
C GLN A 461 -7.89 33.24 9.34
N ARG A 462 -8.83 33.44 10.23
CA ARG A 462 -10.03 32.60 10.37
C ARG A 462 -10.79 32.40 9.06
N TRP A 463 -10.78 33.41 8.18
CA TRP A 463 -11.55 33.40 6.93
C TRP A 463 -10.94 32.51 5.82
N ILE A 464 -9.78 31.93 6.06
CA ILE A 464 -9.10 31.11 5.06
C ILE A 464 -9.93 29.89 4.66
N TYR A 465 -10.66 29.28 5.59
CA TYR A 465 -11.54 28.14 5.32
C TYR A 465 -12.76 28.56 4.49
N SER A 466 -13.44 29.64 4.86
CA SER A 466 -14.54 30.20 4.04
C SER A 466 -14.08 30.53 2.63
N ALA A 467 -12.93 31.19 2.48
CA ALA A 467 -12.39 31.56 1.18
C ALA A 467 -12.05 30.34 0.33
N SER A 468 -11.33 29.36 0.89
CA SER A 468 -10.97 28.15 0.16
C SER A 468 -12.20 27.36 -0.32
N ARG A 469 -13.23 27.28 0.51
CA ARG A 469 -14.47 26.58 0.16
C ARG A 469 -15.35 27.33 -0.84
N SER A 470 -15.29 28.66 -0.85
CA SER A 470 -16.02 29.46 -1.83
C SER A 470 -15.43 29.36 -3.23
N GLU A 471 -14.10 29.26 -3.36
CA GLU A 471 -13.41 29.14 -4.64
C GLU A 471 -13.60 27.74 -5.29
N GLU A 472 -14.13 26.76 -4.56
CA GLU A 472 -14.44 25.41 -5.06
C GLU A 472 -15.77 25.36 -5.84
N HIS A 473 -16.65 26.35 -5.70
CA HIS A 473 -17.91 26.50 -6.44
C HIS A 473 -17.69 27.12 -7.82
#